data_121733165f1554ac8f97f6caa3a60c1c
#
_entry.id   121733165f1554ac8f97f6caa3a60c1c
#
_cell.length_a   1.000
_cell.length_b   1.000
_cell.length_c   1.000
_cell.angle_alpha   90.00
_cell.angle_beta   90.00
_cell.angle_gamma   90.00
#
_symmetry.space_group_name_H-M   'P 1'
#
loop_
_entity.id
_entity.type
_entity.pdbx_description
1 polymer ?
#
loop_
_entity_poly.entity_id
_entity_poly.type
_entity_poly.pdbx_seq_one_letter_code
_entity_poly.pdbx_strand_id
1 'polypeptide(L)'
;MIDNEIIYNIEREAKNYFVSSNPTHDWSHVERVLALSDRIGKSENSDKNVVRLAVLLHDTGRELEDKSKGELDHTVESEKIAKEILSKYGLEKSISENIYHCILAHRFRSRNGHKPKTKEAKVLYDADKLDTLGAIGVARAYSFSGEN
;
A
#
# COMPACT_ATOMS: atom_id res chain seq x y z
N MET A 1 -0.96 10.05 18.97
CA MET A 1 -1.66 10.45 17.72
C MET A 1 -0.60 10.93 16.75
N ILE A 2 -0.60 10.44 15.50
CA ILE A 2 0.38 10.85 14.48
C ILE A 2 -0.01 12.24 13.97
N ASP A 3 0.96 13.16 13.90
CA ASP A 3 0.73 14.53 13.44
C ASP A 3 0.38 14.52 11.93
N ASN A 4 -0.56 15.37 11.53
CA ASN A 4 -0.94 15.53 10.13
C ASN A 4 0.23 16.00 9.24
N GLU A 5 1.15 16.77 9.78
CA GLU A 5 2.37 17.20 9.08
C GLU A 5 3.28 16.00 8.74
N ILE A 6 3.41 15.05 9.67
CA ILE A 6 4.15 13.80 9.44
C ILE A 6 3.50 13.00 8.33
N ILE A 7 2.18 12.83 8.36
CA ILE A 7 1.43 12.10 7.32
C ILE A 7 1.63 12.77 5.96
N TYR A 8 1.53 14.10 5.88
CA TYR A 8 1.75 14.86 4.66
C TYR A 8 3.17 14.67 4.09
N ASN A 9 4.18 14.72 4.95
CA ASN A 9 5.57 14.54 4.52
C ASN A 9 5.81 13.11 4.01
N ILE A 10 5.26 12.09 4.69
CA ILE A 10 5.36 10.70 4.23
C ILE A 10 4.64 10.52 2.88
N GLU A 11 3.45 11.10 2.71
CA GLU A 11 2.72 11.07 1.42
C GLU A 11 3.56 11.67 0.29
N ARG A 12 4.20 12.79 0.55
CA ARG A 12 5.06 13.47 -0.44
C ARG A 12 6.30 12.63 -0.80
N GLU A 13 6.91 11.97 0.18
CA GLU A 13 8.01 11.05 -0.07
C GLU A 13 7.54 9.81 -0.86
N ALA A 14 6.42 9.21 -0.47
CA ALA A 14 5.86 8.05 -1.15
C ALA A 14 5.56 8.31 -2.63
N LYS A 15 5.05 9.49 -2.98
CA LYS A 15 4.75 9.88 -4.37
C LYS A 15 5.96 9.74 -5.30
N ASN A 16 7.17 9.94 -4.82
CA ASN A 16 8.38 9.85 -5.63
C ASN A 16 8.63 8.44 -6.19
N TYR A 17 8.06 7.41 -5.58
CA TYR A 17 8.17 6.01 -6.02
C TYR A 17 7.19 5.63 -7.14
N PHE A 18 6.29 6.56 -7.53
CA PHE A 18 5.26 6.33 -8.55
C PHE A 18 5.45 7.14 -9.83
N VAL A 19 6.54 7.90 -9.96
CA VAL A 19 6.78 8.83 -11.08
C VAL A 19 6.91 8.11 -12.42
N SER A 20 7.48 6.90 -12.44
CA SER A 20 7.65 6.07 -13.63
C SER A 20 6.83 4.79 -13.59
N SER A 21 5.84 4.73 -12.69
CA SER A 21 5.03 3.52 -12.50
C SER A 21 4.10 3.28 -13.68
N ASN A 22 3.88 2.00 -13.94
CA ASN A 22 2.87 1.49 -14.85
C ASN A 22 1.48 2.07 -14.52
N PRO A 23 0.65 2.45 -15.51
CA PRO A 23 -0.70 2.99 -15.29
C PRO A 23 -1.61 2.14 -14.42
N THR A 24 -1.33 0.84 -14.28
CA THR A 24 -2.10 -0.07 -13.40
C THR A 24 -1.80 0.11 -11.92
N HIS A 25 -0.65 0.68 -11.58
CA HIS A 25 -0.15 0.88 -10.21
C HIS A 25 0.36 2.31 -10.00
N ASP A 26 -0.28 3.29 -10.63
CA ASP A 26 0.04 4.69 -10.47
C ASP A 26 -0.54 5.30 -9.18
N TRP A 27 -0.25 6.57 -8.93
CA TRP A 27 -0.75 7.25 -7.74
C TRP A 27 -2.28 7.30 -7.66
N SER A 28 -2.99 7.29 -8.78
CA SER A 28 -4.46 7.27 -8.79
C SER A 28 -5.03 5.99 -8.17
N HIS A 29 -4.32 4.86 -8.28
CA HIS A 29 -4.66 3.64 -7.54
C HIS A 29 -4.57 3.86 -6.02
N VAL A 30 -3.47 4.47 -5.55
CA VAL A 30 -3.31 4.79 -4.11
C VAL A 30 -4.45 5.68 -3.60
N GLU A 31 -4.84 6.71 -4.36
CA GLU A 31 -5.95 7.61 -4.00
C GLU A 31 -7.30 6.86 -3.91
N ARG A 32 -7.58 5.94 -4.82
CA ARG A 32 -8.81 5.12 -4.76
C ARG A 32 -8.79 4.16 -3.57
N VAL A 33 -7.65 3.51 -3.32
CA VAL A 33 -7.50 2.63 -2.16
C VAL A 33 -7.62 3.40 -0.85
N LEU A 34 -7.10 4.64 -0.76
CA LEU A 34 -7.32 5.53 0.39
C LEU A 34 -8.82 5.79 0.64
N ALA A 35 -9.57 6.15 -0.40
CA ALA A 35 -11.00 6.40 -0.26
C ALA A 35 -11.79 5.16 0.17
N LEU A 36 -11.45 3.98 -0.36
CA LEU A 36 -12.06 2.70 0.02
C LEU A 36 -11.70 2.33 1.46
N SER A 37 -10.43 2.46 1.83
CA SER A 37 -9.95 2.12 3.17
C SER A 37 -10.51 3.05 4.26
N ASP A 38 -10.73 4.32 3.98
CA ASP A 38 -11.41 5.24 4.90
C ASP A 38 -12.86 4.79 5.21
N ARG A 39 -13.57 4.29 4.19
CA ARG A 39 -14.94 3.77 4.36
C ARG A 39 -14.96 2.47 5.16
N ILE A 40 -14.15 1.50 4.79
CA ILE A 40 -14.07 0.19 5.47
C ILE A 40 -13.54 0.37 6.90
N GLY A 41 -12.44 1.11 7.06
CA GLY A 41 -11.80 1.33 8.35
C GLY A 41 -12.70 1.98 9.39
N LYS A 42 -13.59 2.88 8.95
CA LYS A 42 -14.59 3.51 9.81
C LYS A 42 -15.60 2.49 10.35
N SER A 43 -16.06 1.55 9.52
CA SER A 43 -17.00 0.50 9.97
C SER A 43 -16.32 -0.56 10.85
N GLU A 44 -15.05 -0.85 10.60
CA GLU A 44 -14.27 -1.84 11.36
C GLU A 44 -13.63 -1.27 12.64
N ASN A 45 -13.75 0.04 12.89
CA ASN A 45 -13.12 0.72 14.01
C ASN A 45 -11.59 0.44 14.08
N SER A 46 -10.91 0.61 12.94
CA SER A 46 -9.46 0.48 12.80
C SER A 46 -8.75 1.81 13.07
N ASP A 47 -7.45 1.77 13.37
CA ASP A 47 -6.63 2.99 13.47
C ASP A 47 -6.45 3.63 12.09
N LYS A 48 -7.12 4.79 11.91
CA LYS A 48 -7.12 5.52 10.65
C LYS A 48 -5.71 5.92 10.18
N ASN A 49 -4.83 6.30 11.10
CA ASN A 49 -3.50 6.76 10.76
C ASN A 49 -2.61 5.59 10.30
N VAL A 50 -2.71 4.45 10.98
CA VAL A 50 -2.02 3.22 10.57
C VAL A 50 -2.48 2.79 9.18
N VAL A 51 -3.79 2.72 8.94
CA VAL A 51 -4.35 2.36 7.63
C VAL A 51 -3.87 3.32 6.56
N ARG A 52 -3.96 4.64 6.80
CA ARG A 52 -3.54 5.66 5.83
C ARG A 52 -2.07 5.53 5.45
N LEU A 53 -1.18 5.41 6.43
CA LEU A 53 0.25 5.25 6.17
C LEU A 53 0.57 3.95 5.45
N ALA A 54 -0.10 2.85 5.82
CA ALA A 54 0.04 1.58 5.13
C ALA A 54 -0.40 1.66 3.66
N VAL A 55 -1.53 2.33 3.36
CA VAL A 55 -2.00 2.56 1.99
C VAL A 55 -1.02 3.40 1.19
N LEU A 56 -0.49 4.50 1.76
CA LEU A 56 0.48 5.36 1.07
C LEU A 56 1.76 4.62 0.67
N LEU A 57 2.15 3.60 1.42
CA LEU A 57 3.44 2.91 1.28
C LEU A 57 3.34 1.51 0.65
N HIS A 58 2.14 0.91 0.50
CA HIS A 58 1.99 -0.51 0.18
C HIS A 58 2.59 -0.94 -1.16
N ASP A 59 2.57 -0.07 -2.16
CA ASP A 59 3.02 -0.36 -3.53
C ASP A 59 4.29 0.43 -3.94
N THR A 60 5.00 1.07 -2.98
CA THR A 60 6.24 1.82 -3.28
C THR A 60 7.35 0.95 -3.88
N GLY A 61 7.34 -0.36 -3.65
CA GLY A 61 8.29 -1.32 -4.21
C GLY A 61 7.85 -1.93 -5.55
N ARG A 62 6.69 -1.55 -6.11
CA ARG A 62 6.15 -2.16 -7.33
C ARG A 62 7.07 -2.01 -8.53
N GLU A 63 7.66 -0.84 -8.72
CA GLU A 63 8.61 -0.60 -9.82
C GLU A 63 9.84 -1.51 -9.75
N LEU A 64 10.29 -1.87 -8.55
CA LEU A 64 11.41 -2.79 -8.35
C LEU A 64 11.02 -4.23 -8.76
N GLU A 65 9.79 -4.67 -8.43
CA GLU A 65 9.28 -5.96 -8.90
C GLU A 65 9.20 -6.01 -10.43
N ASP A 66 8.66 -4.95 -11.05
CA ASP A 66 8.52 -4.85 -12.51
C ASP A 66 9.89 -4.87 -13.21
N LYS A 67 10.85 -4.09 -12.74
CA LYS A 67 12.23 -4.06 -13.26
C LYS A 67 12.96 -5.38 -13.10
N SER A 68 12.70 -6.12 -12.02
CA SER A 68 13.25 -7.45 -11.77
C SER A 68 12.51 -8.57 -12.50
N LYS A 69 11.49 -8.23 -13.30
CA LYS A 69 10.61 -9.21 -13.98
C LYS A 69 9.97 -10.22 -13.02
N GLY A 70 9.63 -9.75 -11.82
CA GLY A 70 8.98 -10.53 -10.79
C GLY A 70 9.92 -11.39 -9.93
N GLU A 71 11.22 -11.21 -10.01
CA GLU A 71 12.17 -11.88 -9.10
C GLU A 71 12.06 -11.33 -7.69
N LEU A 72 11.91 -10.01 -7.55
CA LEU A 72 11.65 -9.34 -6.27
C LEU A 72 10.15 -9.37 -5.95
N ASP A 73 9.81 -9.42 -4.67
CA ASP A 73 8.43 -9.27 -4.19
C ASP A 73 8.20 -7.81 -3.78
N HIS A 74 7.26 -7.11 -4.47
CA HIS A 74 6.99 -5.70 -4.18
C HIS A 74 6.59 -5.45 -2.74
N THR A 75 5.95 -6.39 -2.05
CA THR A 75 5.55 -6.20 -0.65
C THR A 75 6.76 -6.14 0.27
N VAL A 76 7.77 -6.95 0.00
CA VAL A 76 9.04 -6.95 0.73
C VAL A 76 9.83 -5.68 0.43
N GLU A 77 9.90 -5.28 -0.84
CA GLU A 77 10.59 -4.04 -1.22
C GLU A 77 9.86 -2.80 -0.68
N SER A 78 8.52 -2.77 -0.70
CA SER A 78 7.72 -1.71 -0.08
C SER A 78 7.94 -1.63 1.44
N GLU A 79 8.07 -2.76 2.13
CA GLU A 79 8.38 -2.79 3.56
C GLU A 79 9.74 -2.19 3.86
N LYS A 80 10.77 -2.50 3.06
CA LYS A 80 12.11 -1.89 3.21
C LYS A 80 12.06 -0.37 3.03
N ILE A 81 11.39 0.10 1.97
CA ILE A 81 11.19 1.53 1.71
C ILE A 81 10.41 2.19 2.85
N ALA A 82 9.35 1.55 3.34
CA ALA A 82 8.58 2.04 4.47
C ALA A 82 9.41 2.18 5.75
N LYS A 83 10.29 1.20 6.04
CA LYS A 83 11.23 1.29 7.17
C LYS A 83 12.16 2.48 7.07
N GLU A 84 12.72 2.71 5.88
CA GLU A 84 13.60 3.84 5.63
C GLU A 84 12.88 5.18 5.81
N ILE A 85 11.68 5.32 5.24
CA ILE A 85 10.89 6.55 5.36
C ILE A 85 10.46 6.78 6.81
N LEU A 86 9.84 5.80 7.45
CA LEU A 86 9.25 5.95 8.79
C LEU A 86 10.30 6.14 9.89
N SER A 87 11.54 5.65 9.69
CA SER A 87 12.64 5.85 10.65
C SER A 87 12.97 7.32 10.91
N LYS A 88 12.65 8.21 9.96
CA LYS A 88 12.89 9.65 10.06
C LYS A 88 11.93 10.37 11.01
N TYR A 89 10.80 9.75 11.34
CA TYR A 89 9.68 10.41 12.03
C TYR A 89 9.47 9.94 13.47
N GLY A 90 10.26 8.98 13.95
CA GLY A 90 10.22 8.56 15.36
C GLY A 90 8.86 8.02 15.82
N LEU A 91 8.12 7.32 14.94
CA LEU A 91 6.83 6.73 15.30
C LEU A 91 7.01 5.63 16.35
N GLU A 92 5.99 5.45 17.18
CA GLU A 92 5.94 4.36 18.15
C GLU A 92 6.15 3.00 17.46
N LYS A 93 6.97 2.14 18.06
CA LYS A 93 7.35 0.84 17.50
C LYS A 93 6.13 -0.01 17.12
N SER A 94 5.12 -0.07 17.99
CA SER A 94 3.89 -0.81 17.75
C SER A 94 3.13 -0.34 16.51
N ILE A 95 3.11 0.97 16.26
CA ILE A 95 2.49 1.60 15.08
C ILE A 95 3.27 1.21 13.82
N SER A 96 4.58 1.38 13.85
CA SER A 96 5.44 1.05 12.70
C SER A 96 5.37 -0.43 12.34
N GLU A 97 5.41 -1.33 13.33
CA GLU A 97 5.27 -2.77 13.12
C GLU A 97 3.91 -3.16 12.50
N ASN A 98 2.82 -2.50 12.91
CA ASN A 98 1.52 -2.74 12.30
C ASN A 98 1.45 -2.24 10.86
N ILE A 99 2.06 -1.09 10.55
CA ILE A 99 2.18 -0.59 9.16
C ILE A 99 2.96 -1.59 8.29
N TYR A 100 4.11 -2.09 8.77
CA TYR A 100 4.89 -3.09 8.04
C TYR A 100 4.11 -4.39 7.82
N HIS A 101 3.38 -4.85 8.84
CA HIS A 101 2.50 -6.00 8.71
C HIS A 101 1.42 -5.79 7.64
N CYS A 102 0.78 -4.61 7.61
CA CYS A 102 -0.21 -4.27 6.58
C CYS A 102 0.39 -4.38 5.18
N ILE A 103 1.59 -3.81 4.98
CA ILE A 103 2.30 -3.81 3.70
C ILE A 103 2.64 -5.24 3.26
N LEU A 104 3.22 -6.04 4.14
CA LEU A 104 3.60 -7.42 3.83
C LEU A 104 2.41 -8.33 3.53
N ALA A 105 1.27 -8.08 4.15
CA ALA A 105 0.10 -8.95 4.11
C ALA A 105 -0.95 -8.56 3.04
N HIS A 106 -0.77 -7.46 2.28
CA HIS A 106 -1.82 -6.97 1.38
C HIS A 106 -1.95 -7.77 0.08
N ARG A 107 -0.92 -8.51 -0.35
CA ARG A 107 -0.93 -9.24 -1.62
C ARG A 107 -1.88 -10.43 -1.58
N PHE A 108 -2.78 -10.54 -2.58
CA PHE A 108 -3.79 -11.61 -2.67
C PHE A 108 -3.17 -13.01 -2.70
N ARG A 109 -2.14 -13.21 -3.53
CA ARG A 109 -1.36 -14.45 -3.59
C ARG A 109 -0.02 -14.19 -2.93
N SER A 110 0.00 -14.20 -1.60
CA SER A 110 1.20 -13.91 -0.84
C SER A 110 2.33 -14.88 -1.19
N ARG A 111 3.45 -14.35 -1.68
CA ARG A 111 4.69 -15.10 -1.92
C ARG A 111 5.52 -15.20 -0.64
N ASN A 112 5.31 -14.29 0.30
CA ASN A 112 6.05 -14.19 1.55
C ASN A 112 5.36 -14.92 2.72
N GLY A 113 4.19 -15.54 2.51
CA GLY A 113 3.44 -16.27 3.54
C GLY A 113 2.69 -15.41 4.54
N HIS A 114 2.77 -14.07 4.46
CA HIS A 114 2.05 -13.17 5.37
C HIS A 114 0.56 -13.14 5.04
N LYS A 115 -0.27 -13.18 6.10
CA LYS A 115 -1.73 -13.02 6.03
C LYS A 115 -2.15 -11.84 6.90
N PRO A 116 -3.21 -11.09 6.52
CA PRO A 116 -3.69 -9.96 7.30
C PRO A 116 -4.25 -10.42 8.65
N LYS A 117 -3.61 -10.04 9.75
CA LYS A 117 -3.99 -10.42 11.11
C LYS A 117 -4.66 -9.27 11.87
N THR A 118 -4.16 -8.04 11.71
CA THR A 118 -4.73 -6.86 12.35
C THR A 118 -5.94 -6.34 11.58
N LYS A 119 -6.78 -5.52 12.22
CA LYS A 119 -7.90 -4.83 11.54
C LYS A 119 -7.40 -3.98 10.38
N GLU A 120 -6.33 -3.22 10.62
CA GLU A 120 -5.71 -2.33 9.65
C GLU A 120 -5.20 -3.11 8.44
N ALA A 121 -4.56 -4.26 8.65
CA ALA A 121 -4.10 -5.12 7.57
C ALA A 121 -5.27 -5.70 6.74
N LYS A 122 -6.38 -6.07 7.39
CA LYS A 122 -7.58 -6.53 6.69
C LYS A 122 -8.24 -5.41 5.89
N VAL A 123 -8.29 -4.20 6.45
CA VAL A 123 -8.83 -3.01 5.77
C VAL A 123 -8.04 -2.70 4.50
N LEU A 124 -6.70 -2.65 4.57
CA LEU A 124 -5.86 -2.45 3.38
C LEU A 124 -6.06 -3.58 2.37
N TYR A 125 -6.03 -4.84 2.83
CA TYR A 125 -6.22 -6.01 1.99
C TYR A 125 -7.53 -5.94 1.20
N ASP A 126 -8.64 -5.65 1.87
CA ASP A 126 -9.96 -5.57 1.24
C ASP A 126 -10.09 -4.35 0.33
N ALA A 127 -9.61 -3.18 0.75
CA ALA A 127 -9.65 -1.96 -0.05
C ALA A 127 -8.87 -2.10 -1.37
N ASP A 128 -7.67 -2.68 -1.31
CA ASP A 128 -6.85 -2.94 -2.50
C ASP A 128 -7.54 -3.93 -3.45
N LYS A 129 -8.18 -4.98 -2.94
CA LYS A 129 -8.95 -5.94 -3.76
C LYS A 129 -10.20 -5.30 -4.37
N LEU A 130 -10.92 -4.46 -3.64
CA LEU A 130 -12.09 -3.77 -4.16
C LEU A 130 -11.77 -2.84 -5.32
N ASP A 131 -10.57 -2.25 -5.38
CA ASP A 131 -10.13 -1.43 -6.52
C ASP A 131 -9.97 -2.26 -7.82
N THR A 132 -9.97 -3.58 -7.74
CA THR A 132 -9.95 -4.47 -8.90
C THR A 132 -11.35 -4.75 -9.46
N LEU A 133 -12.41 -4.29 -8.81
CA LEU A 133 -13.80 -4.51 -9.21
C LEU A 133 -14.33 -3.36 -10.08
N GLY A 134 -15.38 -3.65 -10.86
CA GLY A 134 -16.05 -2.66 -11.70
C GLY A 134 -15.24 -2.22 -12.92
N ALA A 135 -15.61 -1.08 -13.50
CA ALA A 135 -15.02 -0.57 -14.74
C ALA A 135 -13.53 -0.25 -14.62
N ILE A 136 -13.10 0.29 -13.49
CA ILE A 136 -11.69 0.58 -13.21
C ILE A 136 -10.87 -0.73 -13.17
N GLY A 137 -11.39 -1.77 -12.51
CA GLY A 137 -10.72 -3.07 -12.43
C GLY A 137 -10.58 -3.71 -13.81
N VAL A 138 -11.61 -3.62 -14.66
CA VAL A 138 -11.57 -4.09 -16.05
C VAL A 138 -10.52 -3.33 -16.85
N ALA A 139 -10.48 -2.01 -16.77
CA ALA A 139 -9.49 -1.17 -17.46
C ALA A 139 -8.05 -1.52 -17.04
N ARG A 140 -7.80 -1.73 -15.73
CA ARG A 140 -6.50 -2.15 -15.20
C ARG A 140 -6.09 -3.53 -15.72
N ALA A 141 -7.02 -4.49 -15.78
CA ALA A 141 -6.75 -5.82 -16.31
C ALA A 141 -6.35 -5.79 -17.79
N TYR A 142 -7.02 -4.96 -18.61
CA TYR A 142 -6.65 -4.76 -20.01
C TYR A 142 -5.28 -4.10 -20.16
N SER A 143 -4.98 -3.05 -19.40
CA SER A 143 -3.66 -2.39 -19.40
C SER A 143 -2.54 -3.38 -19.08
N PHE A 144 -2.72 -4.19 -18.04
CA PHE A 144 -1.74 -5.21 -17.65
C PHE A 144 -1.53 -6.27 -18.74
N SER A 145 -2.60 -6.72 -19.40
CA SER A 145 -2.51 -7.70 -20.49
C SER A 145 -1.85 -7.13 -21.76
N GLY A 146 -1.95 -5.83 -21.99
CA GLY A 146 -1.34 -5.17 -23.15
C GLY A 146 0.18 -4.96 -23.03
N GLU A 147 0.74 -5.08 -21.83
CA GLU A 147 2.17 -4.91 -21.55
C GLU A 147 2.96 -6.23 -21.50
N ASN A 148 2.26 -7.37 -21.49
CA ASN A 148 2.80 -8.72 -21.48
C ASN A 148 2.46 -9.44 -22.79
#